data_00b52aeda26067e9851022657ceadf62
#
_entry.id   00b52aeda26067e9851022657ceadf62
#
_cell.length_a   1.000
_cell.length_b   1.000
_cell.length_c   1.000
_cell.angle_alpha   90.00
_cell.angle_beta   90.00
_cell.angle_gamma   90.00
#
_symmetry.space_group_name_H-M   'P 1'
#
loop_
_entity.id
_entity.type
_entity.pdbx_description
1 polymer ?
#
loop_
_entity_poly.entity_id
_entity_poly.type
_entity_poly.pdbx_seq_one_letter_code
_entity_poly.pdbx_strand_id
1 'polypeptide(L)'
;MSKRARSLVYSPNMSQKPHCPLPRQPFSVVIIARNAATQLAACLESASFADEIVVVDSGSSDGTAELAAGRGARVIQKEWMGFGRQKQFAVEAARHDWVLSLDADERVSEPLRASILAVLAAPAAQAYAMPRRNRFMGRWLSHGEGYPDWSLRLFDRRHARWSDDPVHEKVLTGEPVARIQGDLLHDSAETLAGYLDKQNLYTSMQAETLFKAGKRAGMAQLLLSPALRFVKFYFLRLGFLDGAAGLVHIAIGCCNSFHKYAKLMALQRKAVASE
;
A
#
# COMPACT_ATOMS: atom_id res chain seq x y z
N MET A 1 -79.37 -2.60 0.52
CA MET A 1 -78.47 -3.76 0.83
C MET A 1 -77.02 -3.40 0.49
N SER A 2 -76.27 -2.99 1.50
CA SER A 2 -74.90 -2.50 1.33
C SER A 2 -73.95 -3.62 1.66
N LYS A 3 -73.07 -4.02 0.71
CA LYS A 3 -71.99 -4.97 0.92
C LYS A 3 -70.72 -4.18 1.28
N ARG A 4 -70.28 -4.25 2.54
CA ARG A 4 -69.01 -3.75 3.00
C ARG A 4 -67.89 -4.69 2.50
N ALA A 5 -66.92 -4.16 1.70
CA ALA A 5 -65.69 -4.82 1.37
C ALA A 5 -64.73 -4.69 2.56
N ARG A 6 -64.26 -5.81 3.09
CA ARG A 6 -63.16 -5.85 4.08
C ARG A 6 -61.83 -5.78 3.33
N SER A 7 -61.06 -4.72 3.56
CA SER A 7 -59.69 -4.62 3.12
C SER A 7 -58.78 -5.47 4.05
N LEU A 8 -58.16 -6.47 3.47
CA LEU A 8 -57.07 -7.22 4.11
C LEU A 8 -55.81 -6.38 4.09
N VAL A 9 -55.38 -5.90 5.25
CA VAL A 9 -54.07 -5.26 5.43
C VAL A 9 -53.04 -6.39 5.55
N TYR A 10 -52.20 -6.52 4.52
CA TYR A 10 -51.04 -7.44 4.53
C TYR A 10 -49.89 -6.76 5.27
N SER A 11 -49.56 -7.23 6.45
CA SER A 11 -48.36 -6.83 7.17
C SER A 11 -47.22 -7.82 6.82
N PRO A 12 -46.12 -7.37 6.15
CA PRO A 12 -45.00 -8.25 5.96
C PRO A 12 -44.18 -8.32 7.26
N ASN A 13 -44.28 -9.48 7.91
CA ASN A 13 -43.42 -9.82 9.04
C ASN A 13 -42.01 -10.16 8.50
N MET A 14 -41.15 -9.15 8.35
CA MET A 14 -39.73 -9.33 8.04
C MET A 14 -38.97 -9.55 9.34
N SER A 15 -39.00 -10.76 9.87
CA SER A 15 -37.97 -11.22 10.80
C SER A 15 -36.67 -11.42 10.00
N GLN A 16 -35.88 -10.36 9.87
CA GLN A 16 -34.48 -10.48 9.44
C GLN A 16 -33.76 -11.27 10.54
N LYS A 17 -33.52 -12.54 10.26
CA LYS A 17 -32.54 -13.32 11.04
C LYS A 17 -31.21 -12.57 10.98
N PRO A 18 -30.49 -12.38 12.12
CA PRO A 18 -29.17 -11.80 12.07
C PRO A 18 -28.32 -12.65 11.12
N HIS A 19 -27.74 -12.00 10.11
CA HIS A 19 -26.75 -12.63 9.24
C HIS A 19 -25.60 -13.07 10.13
N CYS A 20 -25.55 -14.36 10.47
CA CYS A 20 -24.35 -14.95 11.05
C CYS A 20 -23.29 -14.83 9.95
N PRO A 21 -22.19 -14.09 10.18
CA PRO A 21 -21.13 -14.02 9.18
C PRO A 21 -20.66 -15.44 8.89
N LEU A 22 -20.49 -15.79 7.61
CA LEU A 22 -19.91 -17.08 7.22
C LEU A 22 -18.60 -17.29 8.00
N PRO A 23 -18.33 -18.52 8.50
CA PRO A 23 -17.09 -18.79 9.20
C PRO A 23 -15.92 -18.48 8.25
N ARG A 24 -15.10 -17.51 8.62
CA ARG A 24 -13.91 -17.09 7.88
C ARG A 24 -12.65 -17.45 8.64
N GLN A 25 -11.51 -17.48 7.96
CA GLN A 25 -10.21 -17.57 8.60
C GLN A 25 -9.99 -16.36 9.51
N PRO A 26 -9.60 -16.56 10.77
CA PRO A 26 -9.20 -15.45 11.63
C PRO A 26 -7.90 -14.83 11.11
N PHE A 27 -7.76 -13.51 11.26
CA PHE A 27 -6.59 -12.80 10.77
C PHE A 27 -6.16 -11.67 11.69
N SER A 28 -4.86 -11.37 11.64
CA SER A 28 -4.25 -10.24 12.34
C SER A 28 -3.92 -9.12 11.36
N VAL A 29 -4.21 -7.88 11.75
CA VAL A 29 -3.62 -6.69 11.12
C VAL A 29 -2.33 -6.35 11.85
N VAL A 30 -1.24 -6.16 11.10
CA VAL A 30 0.05 -5.76 11.65
C VAL A 30 0.50 -4.44 11.05
N ILE A 31 0.95 -3.53 11.92
CA ILE A 31 1.31 -2.16 11.55
C ILE A 31 2.66 -1.84 12.20
N ILE A 32 3.57 -1.23 11.44
CA ILE A 32 4.77 -0.62 12.01
C ILE A 32 4.55 0.89 12.13
N ALA A 33 4.97 1.49 13.24
CA ALA A 33 4.74 2.90 13.48
C ALA A 33 5.96 3.58 14.11
N ARG A 34 6.16 4.86 13.76
CA ARG A 34 7.05 5.79 14.44
C ARG A 34 6.56 7.21 14.20
N ASN A 35 6.17 7.91 15.28
CA ASN A 35 5.63 9.27 15.21
C ASN A 35 4.50 9.41 14.16
N ALA A 36 3.48 8.57 14.29
CA ALA A 36 2.39 8.44 13.33
C ALA A 36 1.00 8.74 13.94
N ALA A 37 0.91 9.39 15.10
CA ALA A 37 -0.34 9.61 15.82
C ALA A 37 -1.44 10.24 14.95
N THR A 38 -1.06 11.13 14.03
CA THR A 38 -2.01 11.84 13.16
C THR A 38 -2.71 10.90 12.16
N GLN A 39 -1.99 9.93 11.56
CA GLN A 39 -2.53 9.04 10.53
C GLN A 39 -3.04 7.72 11.10
N LEU A 40 -2.38 7.21 12.16
CA LEU A 40 -2.64 5.89 12.73
C LEU A 40 -4.09 5.72 13.21
N ALA A 41 -4.72 6.79 13.71
CA ALA A 41 -6.10 6.76 14.17
C ALA A 41 -7.07 6.25 13.08
N ALA A 42 -6.96 6.78 11.87
CA ALA A 42 -7.81 6.39 10.74
C ALA A 42 -7.42 5.02 10.17
N CYS A 43 -6.14 4.64 10.23
CA CYS A 43 -5.67 3.30 9.88
C CYS A 43 -6.33 2.24 10.79
N LEU A 44 -6.23 2.41 12.12
CA LEU A 44 -6.81 1.49 13.12
C LEU A 44 -8.33 1.38 12.98
N GLU A 45 -9.03 2.50 12.76
CA GLU A 45 -10.47 2.50 12.54
C GLU A 45 -10.85 1.66 11.32
N SER A 46 -10.14 1.83 10.19
CA SER A 46 -10.37 1.06 8.97
C SER A 46 -10.04 -0.43 9.12
N ALA A 47 -9.18 -0.79 10.07
CA ALA A 47 -8.74 -2.15 10.38
C ALA A 47 -9.57 -2.83 11.48
N SER A 48 -10.56 -2.17 12.08
CA SER A 48 -11.34 -2.63 13.23
C SER A 48 -12.12 -3.94 13.03
N PHE A 49 -12.22 -4.42 11.79
CA PHE A 49 -12.85 -5.69 11.43
C PHE A 49 -11.92 -6.93 11.58
N ALA A 50 -10.66 -6.73 11.96
CA ALA A 50 -9.69 -7.78 12.23
C ALA A 50 -9.95 -8.44 13.60
N ASP A 51 -9.49 -9.69 13.75
CA ASP A 51 -9.57 -10.42 15.02
C ASP A 51 -8.46 -9.98 15.99
N GLU A 52 -7.37 -9.45 15.46
CA GLU A 52 -6.26 -8.87 16.21
C GLU A 52 -5.66 -7.69 15.44
N ILE A 53 -5.26 -6.65 16.17
CA ILE A 53 -4.40 -5.58 15.64
C ILE A 53 -3.13 -5.52 16.47
N VAL A 54 -1.98 -5.59 15.81
CA VAL A 54 -0.64 -5.47 16.40
C VAL A 54 0.01 -4.22 15.84
N VAL A 55 0.48 -3.35 16.73
CA VAL A 55 1.27 -2.16 16.37
C VAL A 55 2.68 -2.31 16.93
N VAL A 56 3.68 -2.35 16.06
CA VAL A 56 5.09 -2.34 16.45
C VAL A 56 5.58 -0.91 16.40
N ASP A 57 5.79 -0.33 17.57
CA ASP A 57 6.25 1.05 17.74
C ASP A 57 7.76 1.12 17.87
N SER A 58 8.40 2.02 17.12
CA SER A 58 9.85 2.17 17.04
C SER A 58 10.34 3.39 17.84
N GLY A 59 9.78 3.59 19.04
CA GLY A 59 10.16 4.68 19.95
C GLY A 59 9.53 6.01 19.55
N SER A 60 8.21 6.03 19.41
CA SER A 60 7.44 7.26 19.19
C SER A 60 7.44 8.16 20.41
N SER A 61 7.39 9.47 20.18
CA SER A 61 7.35 10.51 21.20
C SER A 61 6.11 11.42 21.09
N ASP A 62 5.19 11.12 20.14
CA ASP A 62 4.03 11.92 19.78
C ASP A 62 2.68 11.36 20.28
N GLY A 63 2.71 10.34 21.16
CA GLY A 63 1.50 9.67 21.63
C GLY A 63 0.99 8.55 20.73
N THR A 64 1.75 8.13 19.72
CA THR A 64 1.39 7.02 18.80
C THR A 64 1.07 5.71 19.54
N ALA A 65 1.91 5.32 20.52
CA ALA A 65 1.75 4.08 21.26
C ALA A 65 0.49 4.10 22.16
N GLU A 66 0.27 5.18 22.87
CA GLU A 66 -0.89 5.40 23.74
C GLU A 66 -2.20 5.40 22.92
N LEU A 67 -2.18 6.06 21.75
CA LEU A 67 -3.32 6.09 20.83
C LEU A 67 -3.65 4.67 20.32
N ALA A 68 -2.64 3.88 19.95
CA ALA A 68 -2.83 2.52 19.48
C ALA A 68 -3.42 1.62 20.59
N ALA A 69 -2.86 1.67 21.80
CA ALA A 69 -3.34 0.92 22.95
C ALA A 69 -4.77 1.33 23.33
N GLY A 70 -5.08 2.61 23.36
CA GLY A 70 -6.42 3.14 23.63
C GLY A 70 -7.49 2.72 22.61
N ARG A 71 -7.08 2.27 21.42
CA ARG A 71 -7.96 1.71 20.38
C ARG A 71 -7.98 0.17 20.35
N GLY A 72 -7.43 -0.48 21.39
CA GLY A 72 -7.45 -1.93 21.55
C GLY A 72 -6.37 -2.68 20.76
N ALA A 73 -5.41 -2.00 20.16
CA ALA A 73 -4.28 -2.66 19.50
C ALA A 73 -3.29 -3.19 20.55
N ARG A 74 -2.69 -4.33 20.28
CA ARG A 74 -1.56 -4.85 21.03
C ARG A 74 -0.28 -4.13 20.57
N VAL A 75 0.24 -3.25 21.41
CA VAL A 75 1.44 -2.47 21.13
C VAL A 75 2.69 -3.21 21.58
N ILE A 76 3.70 -3.27 20.73
CA ILE A 76 5.01 -3.87 21.01
C ILE A 76 6.06 -2.80 20.73
N GLN A 77 6.86 -2.47 21.76
CA GLN A 77 8.02 -1.57 21.60
C GLN A 77 9.18 -2.37 21.01
N LYS A 78 9.76 -1.88 19.91
CA LYS A 78 10.88 -2.53 19.24
C LYS A 78 11.77 -1.48 18.59
N GLU A 79 13.07 -1.52 18.87
CA GLU A 79 14.04 -0.68 18.16
C GLU A 79 13.95 -0.87 16.65
N TRP A 80 14.27 0.21 15.93
CA TRP A 80 14.22 0.21 14.48
C TRP A 80 15.26 -0.71 13.85
N MET A 81 14.82 -1.65 13.03
CA MET A 81 15.67 -2.65 12.36
C MET A 81 15.72 -2.49 10.83
N GLY A 82 15.08 -1.44 10.28
CA GLY A 82 14.82 -1.30 8.86
C GLY A 82 13.43 -1.80 8.48
N PHE A 83 12.87 -1.27 7.37
CA PHE A 83 11.46 -1.52 7.00
C PHE A 83 11.12 -3.00 6.87
N GLY A 84 11.89 -3.77 6.09
CA GLY A 84 11.60 -5.18 5.86
C GLY A 84 11.61 -6.00 7.14
N ARG A 85 12.67 -5.89 7.94
CA ARG A 85 12.81 -6.61 9.21
C ARG A 85 11.77 -6.19 10.25
N GLN A 86 11.42 -4.90 10.31
CA GLN A 86 10.41 -4.41 11.23
C GLN A 86 9.02 -4.96 10.87
N LYS A 87 8.67 -4.95 9.58
CA LYS A 87 7.43 -5.55 9.07
C LYS A 87 7.41 -7.07 9.31
N GLN A 88 8.52 -7.76 9.08
CA GLN A 88 8.61 -9.20 9.34
C GLN A 88 8.44 -9.52 10.82
N PHE A 89 9.07 -8.77 11.71
CA PHE A 89 8.87 -8.91 13.15
C PHE A 89 7.40 -8.73 13.56
N ALA A 90 6.70 -7.75 12.97
CA ALA A 90 5.28 -7.55 13.22
C ALA A 90 4.42 -8.75 12.76
N VAL A 91 4.75 -9.34 11.61
CA VAL A 91 4.11 -10.58 11.10
C VAL A 91 4.35 -11.76 12.06
N GLU A 92 5.57 -11.94 12.55
CA GLU A 92 5.92 -13.02 13.48
C GLU A 92 5.21 -12.87 14.83
N ALA A 93 4.99 -11.62 15.26
CA ALA A 93 4.28 -11.31 16.49
C ALA A 93 2.76 -11.54 16.40
N ALA A 94 2.18 -11.69 15.22
CA ALA A 94 0.76 -11.93 15.02
C ALA A 94 0.31 -13.28 15.62
N ARG A 95 -0.94 -13.36 16.11
CA ARG A 95 -1.52 -14.62 16.64
C ARG A 95 -2.06 -15.53 15.55
N HIS A 96 -2.55 -14.92 14.45
CA HIS A 96 -3.20 -15.66 13.38
C HIS A 96 -2.25 -15.92 12.21
N ASP A 97 -2.51 -16.98 11.45
CA ASP A 97 -1.70 -17.31 10.27
C ASP A 97 -1.95 -16.36 9.11
N TRP A 98 -3.18 -15.88 8.94
CA TRP A 98 -3.51 -14.87 7.99
C TRP A 98 -3.16 -13.48 8.53
N VAL A 99 -2.41 -12.72 7.75
CA VAL A 99 -1.92 -11.39 8.14
C VAL A 99 -2.23 -10.38 7.04
N LEU A 100 -2.82 -9.26 7.44
CA LEU A 100 -2.90 -8.05 6.64
C LEU A 100 -1.86 -7.05 7.16
N SER A 101 -0.82 -6.80 6.37
CA SER A 101 0.25 -5.86 6.75
C SER A 101 -0.05 -4.48 6.18
N LEU A 102 -0.20 -3.49 7.06
CA LEU A 102 -0.49 -2.10 6.71
C LEU A 102 0.63 -1.17 7.17
N ASP A 103 0.82 -0.08 6.44
CA ASP A 103 1.59 1.06 6.92
C ASP A 103 0.65 2.00 7.73
N ALA A 104 1.17 2.78 8.66
CA ALA A 104 0.36 3.60 9.58
C ALA A 104 -0.47 4.70 8.87
N ASP A 105 -0.13 5.02 7.63
CA ASP A 105 -0.81 5.98 6.76
C ASP A 105 -1.68 5.31 5.67
N GLU A 106 -1.90 3.99 5.79
CA GLU A 106 -2.78 3.23 4.90
C GLU A 106 -4.15 2.98 5.56
N ARG A 107 -5.23 2.99 4.75
CA ARG A 107 -6.61 2.73 5.19
C ARG A 107 -7.32 1.77 4.25
N VAL A 108 -7.99 0.79 4.82
CA VAL A 108 -8.80 -0.17 4.08
C VAL A 108 -10.13 0.48 3.69
N SER A 109 -10.44 0.59 2.39
CA SER A 109 -11.75 1.07 1.94
C SER A 109 -12.85 0.01 2.18
N GLU A 110 -14.12 0.42 2.29
CA GLU A 110 -15.24 -0.52 2.47
C GLU A 110 -15.32 -1.59 1.36
N PRO A 111 -15.11 -1.29 0.06
CA PRO A 111 -15.04 -2.33 -0.96
C PRO A 111 -13.87 -3.32 -0.75
N LEU A 112 -12.70 -2.82 -0.29
CA LEU A 112 -11.55 -3.68 0.01
C LEU A 112 -11.84 -4.56 1.24
N ARG A 113 -12.44 -4.00 2.29
CA ARG A 113 -12.88 -4.76 3.46
C ARG A 113 -13.79 -5.92 3.07
N ALA A 114 -14.79 -5.66 2.25
CA ALA A 114 -15.70 -6.71 1.76
C ALA A 114 -14.95 -7.80 0.98
N SER A 115 -13.99 -7.42 0.12
CA SER A 115 -13.15 -8.37 -0.63
C SER A 115 -12.25 -9.19 0.29
N ILE A 116 -11.63 -8.58 1.31
CA ILE A 116 -10.80 -9.28 2.30
C ILE A 116 -11.63 -10.34 3.06
N LEU A 117 -12.80 -9.95 3.55
CA LEU A 117 -13.68 -10.88 4.27
C LEU A 117 -14.14 -12.03 3.38
N ALA A 118 -14.45 -11.76 2.10
CA ALA A 118 -14.87 -12.77 1.14
C ALA A 118 -13.77 -13.80 0.86
N VAL A 119 -12.53 -13.35 0.62
CA VAL A 119 -11.42 -14.28 0.36
C VAL A 119 -11.01 -15.06 1.62
N LEU A 120 -11.14 -14.49 2.81
CA LEU A 120 -10.87 -15.20 4.07
C LEU A 120 -11.96 -16.24 4.41
N ALA A 121 -13.18 -16.09 3.87
CA ALA A 121 -14.22 -17.10 4.03
C ALA A 121 -13.92 -18.38 3.20
N ALA A 122 -13.29 -18.23 2.02
CA ALA A 122 -12.89 -19.34 1.15
C ALA A 122 -11.59 -18.97 0.39
N PRO A 123 -10.40 -19.11 1.05
CA PRO A 123 -9.14 -18.71 0.42
C PRO A 123 -8.82 -19.55 -0.82
N ALA A 124 -8.72 -18.94 -1.99
CA ALA A 124 -8.34 -19.58 -3.25
C ALA A 124 -6.83 -19.44 -3.54
N ALA A 125 -6.12 -18.58 -2.79
CA ALA A 125 -4.67 -18.37 -2.89
C ALA A 125 -4.09 -18.13 -1.49
N GLN A 126 -2.77 -18.19 -1.36
CA GLN A 126 -2.06 -17.92 -0.10
C GLN A 126 -1.61 -16.47 0.05
N ALA A 127 -1.72 -15.68 -1.02
CA ALA A 127 -1.31 -14.28 -1.04
C ALA A 127 -2.20 -13.47 -1.98
N TYR A 128 -2.55 -12.26 -1.54
CA TYR A 128 -3.44 -11.36 -2.27
C TYR A 128 -2.83 -9.97 -2.37
N ALA A 129 -2.83 -9.44 -3.60
CA ALA A 129 -2.49 -8.05 -3.88
C ALA A 129 -3.75 -7.23 -4.09
N MET A 130 -3.70 -5.98 -3.63
CA MET A 130 -4.77 -5.00 -3.75
C MET A 130 -4.24 -3.71 -4.37
N PRO A 131 -5.08 -2.93 -5.09
CA PRO A 131 -4.64 -1.67 -5.66
C PRO A 131 -4.48 -0.64 -4.53
N ARG A 132 -3.27 -0.13 -4.36
CA ARG A 132 -3.00 1.00 -3.49
C ARG A 132 -3.29 2.29 -4.26
N ARG A 133 -4.09 3.15 -3.65
CA ARG A 133 -4.47 4.44 -4.20
C ARG A 133 -3.83 5.55 -3.41
N ASN A 134 -2.92 6.26 -4.05
CA ASN A 134 -2.13 7.30 -3.41
C ASN A 134 -2.85 8.64 -3.46
N ARG A 135 -2.79 9.40 -2.34
CA ARG A 135 -3.18 10.80 -2.30
C ARG A 135 -1.97 11.67 -2.61
N PHE A 136 -2.07 12.50 -3.62
CA PHE A 136 -1.01 13.40 -4.04
C PHE A 136 -1.54 14.81 -4.28
N MET A 137 -0.92 15.82 -3.68
CA MET A 137 -1.39 17.21 -3.73
C MET A 137 -2.88 17.36 -3.40
N GLY A 138 -3.35 16.65 -2.36
CA GLY A 138 -4.74 16.68 -1.91
C GLY A 138 -5.74 15.86 -2.73
N ARG A 139 -5.35 15.24 -3.85
CA ARG A 139 -6.20 14.45 -4.74
C ARG A 139 -5.85 12.96 -4.68
N TRP A 140 -6.88 12.11 -4.63
CA TRP A 140 -6.72 10.67 -4.83
C TRP A 140 -6.45 10.38 -6.31
N LEU A 141 -5.27 9.86 -6.62
CA LEU A 141 -4.92 9.46 -7.99
C LEU A 141 -5.71 8.21 -8.38
N SER A 142 -6.27 8.21 -9.59
CA SER A 142 -7.07 7.12 -10.12
C SER A 142 -6.58 6.64 -11.48
N HIS A 143 -5.60 7.33 -12.06
CA HIS A 143 -5.09 7.10 -13.40
C HIS A 143 -3.57 7.27 -13.44
N GLY A 144 -3.02 7.15 -14.63
CA GLY A 144 -1.62 7.43 -14.89
C GLY A 144 -0.65 6.46 -14.22
N GLU A 145 0.38 7.02 -13.61
CA GLU A 145 1.43 6.27 -12.93
C GLU A 145 1.07 5.91 -11.50
N GLY A 146 0.25 6.74 -10.85
CA GLY A 146 -0.08 6.59 -9.44
C GLY A 146 -1.14 5.52 -9.14
N TYR A 147 -1.79 4.94 -10.18
CA TYR A 147 -2.85 3.95 -9.99
C TYR A 147 -3.03 3.04 -11.22
N PRO A 148 -3.35 1.73 -11.02
CA PRO A 148 -3.26 1.00 -9.76
C PRO A 148 -1.80 0.69 -9.40
N ASP A 149 -1.46 0.89 -8.12
CA ASP A 149 -0.21 0.43 -7.53
C ASP A 149 -0.50 -0.89 -6.76
N TRP A 150 -0.25 -2.02 -7.43
CA TRP A 150 -0.56 -3.33 -6.86
C TRP A 150 0.38 -3.69 -5.72
N SER A 151 -0.16 -3.71 -4.50
CA SER A 151 0.58 -4.00 -3.28
C SER A 151 0.11 -5.32 -2.66
N LEU A 152 1.02 -6.28 -2.47
CA LEU A 152 0.73 -7.51 -1.75
C LEU A 152 0.73 -7.20 -0.25
N ARG A 153 -0.44 -7.32 0.40
CA ARG A 153 -0.62 -6.94 1.80
C ARG A 153 -1.32 -8.02 2.64
N LEU A 154 -2.19 -8.86 2.04
CA LEU A 154 -2.88 -9.96 2.73
C LEU A 154 -2.23 -11.29 2.32
N PHE A 155 -1.77 -12.06 3.29
CA PHE A 155 -1.12 -13.35 3.04
C PHE A 155 -1.12 -14.28 4.24
N ASP A 156 -0.99 -15.56 3.97
CA ASP A 156 -0.69 -16.57 4.99
C ASP A 156 0.82 -16.57 5.28
N ARG A 157 1.20 -16.20 6.52
CA ARG A 157 2.60 -16.07 6.95
C ARG A 157 3.41 -17.37 6.90
N ARG A 158 2.75 -18.51 6.75
CA ARG A 158 3.41 -19.81 6.56
C ARG A 158 3.96 -19.96 5.13
N HIS A 159 3.43 -19.18 4.17
CA HIS A 159 3.74 -19.24 2.74
C HIS A 159 4.38 -17.95 2.20
N ALA A 160 4.41 -16.90 3.01
CA ALA A 160 4.95 -15.61 2.58
C ALA A 160 5.61 -14.86 3.75
N ARG A 161 6.62 -14.05 3.44
CA ARG A 161 7.35 -13.24 4.42
C ARG A 161 7.86 -11.95 3.80
N TRP A 162 8.15 -10.94 4.60
CA TRP A 162 8.83 -9.74 4.13
C TRP A 162 10.30 -10.04 3.79
N SER A 163 10.83 -9.34 2.77
CA SER A 163 12.25 -9.38 2.44
C SER A 163 13.06 -8.58 3.46
N ASP A 164 14.35 -8.94 3.58
CA ASP A 164 15.31 -8.20 4.41
C ASP A 164 15.93 -7.01 3.68
N ASP A 165 15.43 -6.67 2.48
CA ASP A 165 15.96 -5.58 1.68
C ASP A 165 15.86 -4.26 2.46
N PRO A 166 16.97 -3.49 2.58
CA PRO A 166 16.97 -2.24 3.32
C PRO A 166 16.15 -1.14 2.64
N VAL A 167 15.94 -1.27 1.35
CA VAL A 167 15.14 -0.38 0.49
C VAL A 167 14.38 -1.22 -0.53
N HIS A 168 13.12 -0.86 -0.77
CA HIS A 168 12.21 -1.62 -1.63
C HIS A 168 11.84 -3.00 -1.06
N GLU A 169 11.58 -3.04 0.26
CA GLU A 169 11.06 -4.23 0.90
C GLU A 169 9.77 -4.69 0.21
N LYS A 170 9.63 -6.00 0.08
CA LYS A 170 8.48 -6.64 -0.55
C LYS A 170 8.14 -7.95 0.12
N VAL A 171 6.90 -8.37 0.01
CA VAL A 171 6.50 -9.71 0.45
C VAL A 171 7.00 -10.72 -0.57
N LEU A 172 7.75 -11.70 -0.10
CA LEU A 172 8.29 -12.83 -0.87
C LEU A 172 7.38 -14.03 -0.67
N THR A 173 6.98 -14.68 -1.75
CA THR A 173 6.22 -15.93 -1.75
C THR A 173 6.61 -16.76 -2.97
N GLY A 174 6.57 -18.09 -2.82
CA GLY A 174 6.67 -19.02 -3.94
C GLY A 174 5.32 -19.34 -4.59
N GLU A 175 4.22 -18.86 -4.01
CA GLU A 175 2.86 -19.14 -4.43
C GLU A 175 2.31 -18.09 -5.40
N PRO A 176 1.31 -18.45 -6.22
CA PRO A 176 0.61 -17.48 -7.06
C PRO A 176 -0.06 -16.39 -6.22
N VAL A 177 0.11 -15.13 -6.63
CA VAL A 177 -0.52 -13.97 -6.00
C VAL A 177 -1.83 -13.65 -6.71
N ALA A 178 -2.94 -13.77 -6.01
CA ALA A 178 -4.25 -13.36 -6.52
C ALA A 178 -4.46 -11.85 -6.33
N ARG A 179 -5.35 -11.27 -7.12
CA ARG A 179 -5.72 -9.86 -7.01
C ARG A 179 -7.14 -9.73 -6.47
N ILE A 180 -7.34 -8.82 -5.52
CA ILE A 180 -8.65 -8.50 -4.98
C ILE A 180 -9.02 -7.06 -5.32
N GLN A 181 -10.32 -6.77 -5.29
CA GLN A 181 -10.86 -5.44 -5.62
C GLN A 181 -11.00 -4.57 -4.38
N GLY A 182 -11.11 -3.27 -4.61
CA GLY A 182 -11.20 -2.25 -3.57
C GLY A 182 -9.84 -1.66 -3.24
N ASP A 183 -9.84 -0.38 -2.89
CA ASP A 183 -8.61 0.41 -2.75
C ASP A 183 -8.04 0.34 -1.34
N LEU A 184 -6.73 0.11 -1.24
CA LEU A 184 -5.94 0.47 -0.09
C LEU A 184 -5.57 1.94 -0.22
N LEU A 185 -6.20 2.80 0.57
CA LEU A 185 -6.00 4.26 0.52
C LEU A 185 -4.72 4.63 1.26
N HIS A 186 -3.79 5.30 0.60
CA HIS A 186 -2.51 5.73 1.16
C HIS A 186 -2.42 7.26 1.16
N ASP A 187 -2.48 7.85 2.35
CA ASP A 187 -2.47 9.31 2.58
C ASP A 187 -1.21 9.70 3.34
N SER A 188 -0.09 9.72 2.65
CA SER A 188 1.17 10.19 3.21
C SER A 188 1.07 11.67 3.58
N ALA A 189 1.43 12.03 4.81
CA ALA A 189 1.54 13.42 5.25
C ALA A 189 2.77 14.15 4.68
N GLU A 190 3.44 13.52 3.71
CA GLU A 190 4.68 14.02 3.14
C GLU A 190 4.46 15.31 2.35
N THR A 191 5.32 16.30 2.60
CA THR A 191 5.36 17.51 1.78
C THR A 191 5.89 17.20 0.38
N LEU A 192 5.55 18.05 -0.61
CA LEU A 192 6.11 17.91 -1.96
C LEU A 192 7.65 17.97 -1.96
N ALA A 193 8.24 18.80 -1.10
CA ALA A 193 9.69 18.89 -0.94
C ALA A 193 10.29 17.55 -0.45
N GLY A 194 9.74 16.99 0.63
CA GLY A 194 10.18 15.69 1.14
C GLY A 194 10.00 14.56 0.13
N TYR A 195 8.89 14.59 -0.62
CA TYR A 195 8.67 13.65 -1.72
C TYR A 195 9.78 13.75 -2.79
N LEU A 196 10.15 14.97 -3.20
CA LEU A 196 11.21 15.19 -4.20
C LEU A 196 12.57 14.76 -3.69
N ASP A 197 12.89 15.00 -2.41
CA ASP A 197 14.14 14.54 -1.79
C ASP A 197 14.24 13.01 -1.81
N LYS A 198 13.16 12.31 -1.46
CA LYS A 198 13.10 10.85 -1.59
C LYS A 198 13.30 10.38 -3.03
N GLN A 199 12.65 11.04 -4.00
CA GLN A 199 12.83 10.70 -5.42
C GLN A 199 14.28 10.88 -5.87
N ASN A 200 14.96 11.94 -5.41
CA ASN A 200 16.36 12.16 -5.71
C ASN A 200 17.25 11.03 -5.12
N LEU A 201 17.00 10.61 -3.89
CA LEU A 201 17.68 9.48 -3.27
C LEU A 201 17.45 8.19 -4.06
N TYR A 202 16.19 7.86 -4.36
CA TYR A 202 15.84 6.64 -5.08
C TYR A 202 16.43 6.57 -6.48
N THR A 203 16.49 7.68 -7.20
CA THR A 203 17.14 7.72 -8.52
C THR A 203 18.65 7.50 -8.43
N SER A 204 19.30 7.93 -7.34
CA SER A 204 20.72 7.62 -7.08
C SER A 204 20.94 6.14 -6.84
N MET A 205 20.16 5.53 -5.95
CA MET A 205 20.24 4.10 -5.63
C MET A 205 19.94 3.21 -6.86
N GLN A 206 18.94 3.58 -7.66
CA GLN A 206 18.66 2.87 -8.92
C GLN A 206 19.80 2.97 -9.92
N ALA A 207 20.44 4.14 -10.05
CA ALA A 207 21.60 4.30 -10.93
C ALA A 207 22.77 3.44 -10.49
N GLU A 208 23.06 3.40 -9.18
CA GLU A 208 24.13 2.54 -8.60
C GLU A 208 23.82 1.06 -8.82
N THR A 209 22.58 0.63 -8.60
CA THR A 209 22.15 -0.76 -8.83
C THR A 209 22.33 -1.17 -10.29
N LEU A 210 21.92 -0.31 -11.23
CA LEU A 210 22.11 -0.55 -12.66
C LEU A 210 23.60 -0.60 -13.03
N PHE A 211 24.41 0.29 -12.46
CA PHE A 211 25.84 0.33 -12.69
C PHE A 211 26.52 -0.96 -12.20
N LYS A 212 26.24 -1.39 -10.96
CA LYS A 212 26.74 -2.66 -10.39
C LYS A 212 26.31 -3.89 -11.20
N ALA A 213 25.12 -3.84 -11.79
CA ALA A 213 24.62 -4.89 -12.71
C ALA A 213 25.20 -4.81 -14.13
N GLY A 214 26.23 -3.99 -14.37
CA GLY A 214 26.89 -3.84 -15.68
C GLY A 214 26.05 -3.13 -16.74
N LYS A 215 24.89 -2.57 -16.37
CA LYS A 215 24.04 -1.84 -17.33
C LYS A 215 24.70 -0.51 -17.70
N ARG A 216 24.51 -0.11 -18.95
CA ARG A 216 25.00 1.14 -19.50
C ARG A 216 23.83 1.98 -20.02
N ALA A 217 24.00 3.30 -20.00
CA ALA A 217 23.06 4.25 -20.57
C ALA A 217 23.78 5.24 -21.49
N GLY A 218 23.10 5.68 -22.49
CA GLY A 218 23.54 6.70 -23.45
C GLY A 218 22.44 7.77 -23.66
N MET A 219 22.67 8.66 -24.62
CA MET A 219 21.73 9.76 -24.94
C MET A 219 20.33 9.29 -25.30
N ALA A 220 20.22 8.12 -25.96
CA ALA A 220 18.93 7.56 -26.34
C ALA A 220 18.05 7.26 -25.10
N GLN A 221 18.60 6.54 -24.11
CA GLN A 221 17.88 6.26 -22.85
C GLN A 221 17.59 7.52 -22.07
N LEU A 222 18.53 8.47 -22.05
CA LEU A 222 18.36 9.73 -21.33
C LEU A 222 17.17 10.55 -21.86
N LEU A 223 16.99 10.63 -23.18
CA LEU A 223 15.98 11.47 -23.81
C LEU A 223 14.66 10.71 -24.06
N LEU A 224 14.73 9.48 -24.57
CA LEU A 224 13.52 8.75 -24.95
C LEU A 224 12.77 8.17 -23.76
N SER A 225 13.47 7.76 -22.70
CA SER A 225 12.79 7.14 -21.56
C SER A 225 11.81 8.08 -20.84
N PRO A 226 12.13 9.34 -20.53
CA PRO A 226 11.15 10.30 -20.00
C PRO A 226 10.00 10.58 -20.96
N ALA A 227 10.29 10.74 -22.26
CA ALA A 227 9.26 11.03 -23.26
C ALA A 227 8.26 9.87 -23.41
N LEU A 228 8.75 8.63 -23.54
CA LEU A 228 7.91 7.44 -23.60
C LEU A 228 7.11 7.23 -22.32
N ARG A 229 7.71 7.55 -21.15
CA ARG A 229 7.02 7.51 -19.87
C ARG A 229 5.86 8.51 -19.84
N PHE A 230 6.08 9.74 -20.29
CA PHE A 230 5.03 10.75 -20.39
C PHE A 230 3.87 10.28 -21.26
N VAL A 231 4.15 9.86 -22.51
CA VAL A 231 3.12 9.37 -23.43
C VAL A 231 2.34 8.21 -22.82
N LYS A 232 3.05 7.24 -22.23
CA LYS A 232 2.43 6.08 -21.59
C LYS A 232 1.47 6.47 -20.46
N PHE A 233 1.92 7.29 -19.51
CA PHE A 233 1.15 7.53 -18.31
C PHE A 233 0.15 8.68 -18.47
N TYR A 234 0.47 9.70 -19.24
CA TYR A 234 -0.44 10.82 -19.43
C TYR A 234 -1.57 10.51 -20.41
N PHE A 235 -1.25 9.90 -21.57
CA PHE A 235 -2.24 9.59 -22.59
C PHE A 235 -2.77 8.16 -22.48
N LEU A 236 -1.93 7.11 -22.57
CA LEU A 236 -2.40 5.73 -22.62
C LEU A 236 -3.00 5.25 -21.30
N ARG A 237 -2.50 5.74 -20.16
CA ARG A 237 -3.02 5.44 -18.83
C ARG A 237 -3.94 6.57 -18.30
N LEU A 238 -4.37 7.47 -19.17
CA LEU A 238 -5.37 8.53 -18.92
C LEU A 238 -5.01 9.44 -17.72
N GLY A 239 -3.73 9.65 -17.44
CA GLY A 239 -3.27 10.44 -16.29
C GLY A 239 -3.74 11.89 -16.31
N PHE A 240 -4.14 12.43 -17.48
CA PHE A 240 -4.76 13.76 -17.61
C PHE A 240 -6.11 13.87 -16.88
N LEU A 241 -6.80 12.75 -16.64
CA LEU A 241 -8.05 12.73 -15.88
C LEU A 241 -7.86 13.04 -14.39
N ASP A 242 -6.64 12.88 -13.87
CA ASP A 242 -6.30 13.28 -12.50
C ASP A 242 -5.93 14.77 -12.39
N GLY A 243 -6.10 15.56 -13.49
CA GLY A 243 -5.91 17.00 -13.51
C GLY A 243 -4.47 17.42 -13.20
N ALA A 244 -4.30 18.57 -12.52
CA ALA A 244 -2.98 19.11 -12.19
C ALA A 244 -2.15 18.16 -11.33
N ALA A 245 -2.75 17.47 -10.36
CA ALA A 245 -2.05 16.50 -9.50
C ALA A 245 -1.49 15.33 -10.33
N GLY A 246 -2.27 14.78 -11.27
CA GLY A 246 -1.82 13.73 -12.17
C GLY A 246 -0.69 14.19 -13.10
N LEU A 247 -0.81 15.39 -13.67
CA LEU A 247 0.24 15.99 -14.50
C LEU A 247 1.56 16.14 -13.72
N VAL A 248 1.51 16.74 -12.52
CA VAL A 248 2.71 16.96 -11.68
C VAL A 248 3.33 15.64 -11.28
N HIS A 249 2.52 14.65 -10.85
CA HIS A 249 3.02 13.33 -10.47
C HIS A 249 3.75 12.64 -11.65
N ILE A 250 3.18 12.66 -12.85
CA ILE A 250 3.78 12.08 -14.05
C ILE A 250 5.05 12.86 -14.47
N ALA A 251 5.03 14.19 -14.39
CA ALA A 251 6.20 15.03 -14.70
C ALA A 251 7.38 14.68 -13.76
N ILE A 252 7.13 14.51 -12.46
CA ILE A 252 8.14 14.05 -11.51
C ILE A 252 8.67 12.67 -11.90
N GLY A 253 7.79 11.73 -12.28
CA GLY A 253 8.20 10.42 -12.78
C GLY A 253 9.08 10.48 -14.03
N CYS A 254 8.82 11.44 -14.93
CA CYS A 254 9.68 11.70 -16.09
C CYS A 254 11.04 12.27 -15.67
N CYS A 255 11.07 13.23 -14.75
CA CYS A 255 12.30 13.75 -14.15
C CYS A 255 13.12 12.63 -13.48
N ASN A 256 12.47 11.72 -12.75
CA ASN A 256 13.12 10.58 -12.13
C ASN A 256 13.77 9.65 -13.18
N SER A 257 13.09 9.43 -14.30
CA SER A 257 13.65 8.64 -15.40
C SER A 257 14.90 9.32 -15.98
N PHE A 258 14.84 10.62 -16.19
CA PHE A 258 15.98 11.42 -16.66
C PHE A 258 17.14 11.39 -15.63
N HIS A 259 16.88 11.71 -14.36
CA HIS A 259 17.89 11.75 -13.31
C HIS A 259 18.59 10.41 -13.14
N LYS A 260 17.85 9.31 -13.15
CA LYS A 260 18.41 7.95 -13.05
C LYS A 260 19.44 7.69 -14.14
N TYR A 261 19.12 7.97 -15.40
CA TYR A 261 20.05 7.73 -16.51
C TYR A 261 21.20 8.75 -16.56
N ALA A 262 20.96 10.00 -16.19
CA ALA A 262 22.04 10.99 -16.05
C ALA A 262 23.05 10.58 -14.97
N LYS A 263 22.58 10.14 -13.81
CA LYS A 263 23.43 9.63 -12.71
C LYS A 263 24.17 8.35 -13.13
N LEU A 264 23.53 7.43 -13.85
CA LEU A 264 24.20 6.24 -14.39
C LEU A 264 25.31 6.61 -15.38
N MET A 265 25.08 7.57 -16.28
CA MET A 265 26.12 8.06 -17.19
C MET A 265 27.28 8.72 -16.46
N ALA A 266 27.01 9.44 -15.36
CA ALA A 266 28.05 10.03 -14.52
C ALA A 266 28.92 8.95 -13.86
N LEU A 267 28.33 7.87 -13.34
CA LEU A 267 29.06 6.73 -12.79
C LEU A 267 29.92 6.02 -13.84
N GLN A 268 29.40 5.85 -15.06
CA GLN A 268 30.17 5.27 -16.19
C GLN A 268 31.42 6.09 -16.52
N ARG A 269 31.27 7.43 -16.58
CA ARG A 269 32.41 8.33 -16.87
C ARG A 269 33.47 8.27 -15.78
N LYS A 270 33.09 8.22 -14.49
CA LYS A 270 34.01 8.10 -13.38
C LYS A 270 34.83 6.80 -13.45
N ALA A 271 34.16 5.68 -13.78
CA ALA A 271 34.86 4.39 -13.89
C ALA A 271 35.92 4.40 -14.99
N VAL A 272 35.63 4.96 -16.17
CA VAL A 272 36.59 5.09 -17.29
C VAL A 272 37.76 6.02 -16.95
N ALA A 273 37.53 7.05 -16.13
CA ALA A 273 38.58 7.97 -15.71
C ALA A 273 39.51 7.40 -14.60
N SER A 274 39.13 6.27 -14.01
CA SER A 274 39.88 5.59 -12.94
C SER A 274 40.69 4.39 -13.45
N GLU A 275 40.55 4.02 -14.72
CA GLU A 275 41.34 3.04 -15.48
C GLU A 275 42.52 3.74 -16.21
#